data_db95257bbbabac4028f9b02f49bd5181
#
_entry.id   db95257bbbabac4028f9b02f49bd5181
#
_cell.length_a   1.000
_cell.length_b   1.000
_cell.length_c   1.000
_cell.angle_alpha   90.00
_cell.angle_beta   90.00
_cell.angle_gamma   90.00
#
_symmetry.space_group_name_H-M   'P 1'
#
loop_
_entity.id
_entity.type
_entity.pdbx_description
1 polymer ?
#
loop_
_entity_poly.entity_id
_entity_poly.type
_entity_poly.pdbx_seq_one_letter_code
_entity_poly.pdbx_strand_id
1 'polypeptide(L)'
;AAGRVESGRKSVELLTADEKCSAAGIASDINTFNDQRKKLDHDITEEAIRHINQSELEPSKKTTVLFNANWHKGVIGIVASRLTESFYRPTIILTESNGLATGSARSVEGFDLYYAISQCSEFLENYGGHKYAAGLTLKIENIEPFKQKFERIVRETIDDEMLTPQINIDAKIKLTDITPDLY
;
A
#
# COMPACT_ATOMS: atom_id res chain seq x y z
N ALA A 1 10.84 9.32 3.82
CA ALA A 1 11.28 9.68 2.46
C ALA A 1 12.59 8.97 2.11
N ALA A 2 13.66 9.26 2.84
CA ALA A 2 14.89 8.46 2.75
C ALA A 2 14.58 6.98 3.05
N GLY A 3 15.19 6.06 2.31
CA GLY A 3 14.90 4.63 2.39
C GLY A 3 13.73 4.14 1.53
N ARG A 4 12.97 5.04 0.88
CA ARG A 4 11.95 4.67 -0.11
C ARG A 4 12.34 5.04 -1.54
N VAL A 5 12.86 6.24 -1.73
CA VAL A 5 13.28 6.79 -3.03
C VAL A 5 14.82 6.83 -3.13
N GLU A 6 15.48 6.96 -1.99
CA GLU A 6 16.94 7.01 -1.85
C GLU A 6 17.37 6.18 -0.64
N SER A 7 18.70 6.03 -0.43
CA SER A 7 19.26 5.28 0.69
C SER A 7 18.82 5.84 2.06
N GLY A 8 18.39 4.96 2.96
CA GLY A 8 18.07 5.29 4.35
C GLY A 8 19.28 5.78 5.17
N ARG A 9 20.51 5.60 4.66
CA ARG A 9 21.75 6.03 5.30
C ARG A 9 21.76 7.52 5.61
N LYS A 10 21.20 8.36 4.72
CA LYS A 10 21.09 9.81 4.95
C LYS A 10 20.29 10.17 6.20
N SER A 11 19.28 9.36 6.56
CA SER A 11 18.55 9.58 7.83
C SER A 11 19.42 9.29 9.05
N VAL A 12 20.30 8.28 8.98
CA VAL A 12 21.26 8.01 10.06
C VAL A 12 22.30 9.14 10.15
N GLU A 13 22.83 9.57 9.00
CA GLU A 13 23.79 10.69 8.94
C GLU A 13 23.21 11.98 9.51
N LEU A 14 21.92 12.27 9.26
CA LEU A 14 21.23 13.41 9.86
C LEU A 14 21.17 13.31 11.40
N LEU A 15 20.80 12.13 11.92
CA LEU A 15 20.62 11.90 13.35
C LEU A 15 21.96 11.86 14.12
N THR A 16 23.06 11.59 13.43
CA THR A 16 24.42 11.54 14.01
C THR A 16 25.30 12.71 13.62
N ALA A 17 24.74 13.78 13.01
CA ALA A 17 25.49 14.95 12.61
C ALA A 17 25.84 15.81 13.85
N ASP A 18 27.13 16.04 14.08
CA ASP A 18 27.63 16.86 15.20
C ASP A 18 27.46 18.36 14.96
N GLU A 19 27.44 18.78 13.68
CA GLU A 19 27.39 20.20 13.31
C GLU A 19 26.01 20.58 12.74
N LYS A 20 25.45 21.68 13.24
CA LYS A 20 24.16 22.22 12.81
C LYS A 20 24.12 22.53 11.31
N CYS A 21 25.22 23.03 10.74
CA CYS A 21 25.30 23.34 9.31
C CYS A 21 25.23 22.08 8.44
N SER A 22 25.94 21.02 8.83
CA SER A 22 25.90 19.71 8.18
C SER A 22 24.51 19.10 8.28
N ALA A 23 23.91 19.10 9.47
CA ALA A 23 22.55 18.61 9.70
C ALA A 23 21.51 19.34 8.83
N ALA A 24 21.62 20.67 8.70
CA ALA A 24 20.70 21.47 7.88
C ALA A 24 20.80 21.10 6.38
N GLY A 25 22.01 20.87 5.86
CA GLY A 25 22.21 20.40 4.48
C GLY A 25 21.57 19.04 4.22
N ILE A 26 21.82 18.06 5.10
CA ILE A 26 21.25 16.70 5.00
C ILE A 26 19.72 16.75 5.11
N ALA A 27 19.17 17.57 6.01
CA ALA A 27 17.73 17.75 6.16
C ALA A 27 17.08 18.33 4.89
N SER A 28 17.74 19.28 4.22
CA SER A 28 17.29 19.83 2.93
C SER A 28 17.25 18.76 1.85
N ASP A 29 18.27 17.91 1.75
CA ASP A 29 18.28 16.77 0.81
C ASP A 29 17.13 15.81 1.09
N ILE A 30 16.90 15.45 2.35
CA ILE A 30 15.82 14.54 2.75
C ILE A 30 14.45 15.14 2.42
N ASN A 31 14.26 16.45 2.55
CA ASN A 31 13.04 17.13 2.14
C ASN A 31 12.82 17.05 0.62
N THR A 32 13.87 17.24 -0.17
CA THR A 32 13.82 17.06 -1.62
C THR A 32 13.40 15.64 -2.01
N PHE A 33 13.97 14.61 -1.38
CA PHE A 33 13.53 13.21 -1.59
C PHE A 33 12.08 12.97 -1.14
N ASN A 34 11.63 13.65 -0.09
CA ASN A 34 10.24 13.54 0.34
C ASN A 34 9.28 14.14 -0.69
N ASP A 35 9.63 15.24 -1.31
CA ASP A 35 8.79 15.85 -2.35
C ASP A 35 8.78 15.00 -3.64
N GLN A 36 9.92 14.40 -4.02
CA GLN A 36 9.97 13.41 -5.09
C GLN A 36 9.08 12.19 -4.77
N ARG A 37 9.16 11.65 -3.55
CA ARG A 37 8.30 10.55 -3.11
C ARG A 37 6.82 10.92 -3.19
N LYS A 38 6.44 12.12 -2.72
CA LYS A 38 5.04 12.60 -2.79
C LYS A 38 4.53 12.66 -4.22
N LYS A 39 5.38 13.16 -5.14
CA LYS A 39 5.04 13.24 -6.56
C LYS A 39 4.83 11.85 -7.16
N LEU A 40 5.79 10.92 -6.97
CA LEU A 40 5.68 9.54 -7.42
C LEU A 40 4.42 8.84 -6.86
N ASP A 41 4.13 9.04 -5.58
CA ASP A 41 2.95 8.51 -4.91
C ASP A 41 1.65 9.03 -5.55
N HIS A 42 1.58 10.34 -5.81
CA HIS A 42 0.44 10.96 -6.48
C HIS A 42 0.25 10.42 -7.90
N ASP A 43 1.31 10.47 -8.72
CA ASP A 43 1.26 10.10 -10.13
C ASP A 43 0.86 8.61 -10.30
N ILE A 44 1.46 7.71 -9.49
CA ILE A 44 1.13 6.28 -9.53
C ILE A 44 -0.29 6.01 -9.02
N THR A 45 -0.73 6.71 -7.97
CA THR A 45 -2.09 6.56 -7.44
C THR A 45 -3.14 6.99 -8.48
N GLU A 46 -2.94 8.12 -9.13
CA GLU A 46 -3.81 8.61 -10.21
C GLU A 46 -3.88 7.63 -11.39
N GLU A 47 -2.74 7.08 -11.80
CA GLU A 47 -2.67 6.08 -12.86
C GLU A 47 -3.41 4.80 -12.47
N ALA A 48 -3.19 4.31 -11.24
CA ALA A 48 -3.85 3.12 -10.72
C ALA A 48 -5.38 3.30 -10.64
N ILE A 49 -5.86 4.47 -10.19
CA ILE A 49 -7.30 4.80 -10.17
C ILE A 49 -7.88 4.79 -11.59
N ARG A 50 -7.16 5.36 -12.56
CA ARG A 50 -7.60 5.31 -13.97
C ARG A 50 -7.71 3.87 -14.49
N HIS A 51 -6.74 3.02 -14.16
CA HIS A 51 -6.79 1.59 -14.52
C HIS A 51 -7.99 0.88 -13.89
N ILE A 52 -8.29 1.15 -12.62
CA ILE A 52 -9.46 0.57 -11.94
C ILE A 52 -10.75 1.01 -12.63
N ASN A 53 -10.92 2.31 -12.87
CA ASN A 53 -12.13 2.87 -13.47
C ASN A 53 -12.34 2.41 -14.93
N GLN A 54 -11.26 2.18 -15.68
CA GLN A 54 -11.33 1.64 -17.05
C GLN A 54 -11.65 0.13 -17.07
N SER A 55 -11.28 -0.60 -16.00
CA SER A 55 -11.56 -2.03 -15.86
C SER A 55 -12.91 -2.34 -15.19
N GLU A 56 -13.74 -1.33 -14.90
CA GLU A 56 -15.06 -1.45 -14.26
C GLU A 56 -16.13 -2.18 -15.09
N LEU A 57 -15.73 -2.98 -16.08
CA LEU A 57 -16.61 -3.97 -16.69
C LEU A 57 -17.03 -5.09 -15.69
N GLU A 58 -16.44 -5.14 -14.50
CA GLU A 58 -16.80 -6.10 -13.43
C GLU A 58 -16.96 -5.38 -12.06
N PRO A 59 -18.13 -4.75 -11.80
CA PRO A 59 -18.43 -4.12 -10.51
C PRO A 59 -18.40 -5.09 -9.31
N SER A 60 -18.36 -6.39 -9.59
CA SER A 60 -18.45 -7.44 -8.57
C SER A 60 -17.10 -7.89 -7.98
N LYS A 61 -15.98 -7.30 -8.38
CA LYS A 61 -14.66 -7.68 -7.85
C LYS A 61 -14.46 -7.23 -6.40
N LYS A 62 -14.07 -8.19 -5.56
CA LYS A 62 -13.78 -7.97 -4.13
C LYS A 62 -12.30 -7.65 -3.86
N THR A 63 -11.45 -7.62 -4.90
CA THR A 63 -10.02 -7.31 -4.79
C THR A 63 -9.57 -6.28 -5.82
N THR A 64 -8.42 -5.65 -5.53
CA THR A 64 -7.68 -4.85 -6.51
C THR A 64 -6.28 -5.44 -6.66
N VAL A 65 -5.93 -5.95 -7.84
CA VAL A 65 -4.57 -6.40 -8.16
C VAL A 65 -4.11 -5.74 -9.44
N LEU A 66 -3.15 -4.81 -9.34
CA LEU A 66 -2.62 -4.06 -10.46
C LEU A 66 -1.12 -4.31 -10.63
N PHE A 67 -0.68 -4.32 -11.89
CA PHE A 67 0.74 -4.44 -12.26
C PHE A 67 1.10 -3.36 -13.27
N ASN A 68 2.22 -2.69 -13.03
CA ASN A 68 2.90 -1.87 -14.02
C ASN A 68 4.41 -1.92 -13.75
N ALA A 69 5.18 -2.32 -14.77
CA ALA A 69 6.62 -2.49 -14.69
C ALA A 69 7.38 -1.20 -14.32
N ASN A 70 6.80 -0.03 -14.61
CA ASN A 70 7.43 1.28 -14.42
C ASN A 70 7.13 1.92 -13.04
N TRP A 71 6.28 1.31 -12.22
CA TRP A 71 5.98 1.87 -10.90
C TRP A 71 7.16 1.72 -9.94
N HIS A 72 7.40 2.74 -9.15
CA HIS A 72 8.56 2.76 -8.26
C HIS A 72 8.34 1.86 -7.04
N LYS A 73 9.19 0.83 -6.87
CA LYS A 73 9.09 -0.19 -5.80
C LYS A 73 8.97 0.40 -4.39
N GLY A 74 9.70 1.49 -4.09
CA GLY A 74 9.66 2.13 -2.77
C GLY A 74 8.34 2.84 -2.43
N VAL A 75 7.43 2.99 -3.41
CA VAL A 75 6.19 3.76 -3.28
C VAL A 75 4.94 2.88 -3.37
N ILE A 76 4.99 1.74 -4.07
CA ILE A 76 3.82 0.88 -4.29
C ILE A 76 3.07 0.48 -3.01
N GLY A 77 3.76 0.38 -1.87
CA GLY A 77 3.12 0.09 -0.59
C GLY A 77 2.27 1.26 -0.05
N ILE A 78 2.62 2.51 -0.37
CA ILE A 78 1.81 3.68 -0.03
C ILE A 78 0.58 3.71 -0.95
N VAL A 79 0.78 3.49 -2.24
CA VAL A 79 -0.29 3.41 -3.24
C VAL A 79 -1.29 2.31 -2.87
N ALA A 80 -0.80 1.12 -2.48
CA ALA A 80 -1.67 0.03 -2.03
C ALA A 80 -2.55 0.44 -0.84
N SER A 81 -1.99 1.16 0.17
CA SER A 81 -2.76 1.68 1.30
C SER A 81 -3.85 2.65 0.86
N ARG A 82 -3.50 3.64 0.02
CA ARG A 82 -4.47 4.64 -0.49
C ARG A 82 -5.60 4.01 -1.28
N LEU A 83 -5.29 3.03 -2.14
CA LEU A 83 -6.32 2.33 -2.93
C LEU A 83 -7.20 1.45 -2.04
N THR A 84 -6.63 0.82 -0.99
CA THR A 84 -7.42 0.08 0.00
C THR A 84 -8.39 1.01 0.73
N GLU A 85 -7.94 2.20 1.14
CA GLU A 85 -8.78 3.21 1.78
C GLU A 85 -9.87 3.76 0.84
N SER A 86 -9.54 3.96 -0.45
CA SER A 86 -10.47 4.56 -1.43
C SER A 86 -11.53 3.57 -1.92
N PHE A 87 -11.15 2.31 -2.15
CA PHE A 87 -12.03 1.28 -2.71
C PHE A 87 -12.50 0.25 -1.69
N TYR A 88 -12.00 0.32 -0.47
CA TYR A 88 -12.32 -0.50 0.70
C TYR A 88 -12.35 -2.00 0.41
N ARG A 89 -11.28 -2.50 -0.22
CA ARG A 89 -11.09 -3.91 -0.54
C ARG A 89 -9.61 -4.30 -0.51
N PRO A 90 -9.27 -5.58 -0.27
CA PRO A 90 -7.89 -6.06 -0.31
C PRO A 90 -7.20 -5.67 -1.62
N THR A 91 -6.05 -5.01 -1.51
CA THR A 91 -5.35 -4.41 -2.64
C THR A 91 -3.90 -4.87 -2.71
N ILE A 92 -3.47 -5.29 -3.90
CA ILE A 92 -2.09 -5.66 -4.22
C ILE A 92 -1.60 -4.82 -5.39
N ILE A 93 -0.48 -4.14 -5.19
CA ILE A 93 0.19 -3.35 -6.23
C ILE A 93 1.54 -4.00 -6.53
N LEU A 94 1.72 -4.34 -7.80
CA LEU A 94 2.89 -5.04 -8.32
C LEU A 94 3.69 -4.13 -9.26
N THR A 95 5.01 -4.26 -9.21
CA THR A 95 5.93 -3.64 -10.18
C THR A 95 7.01 -4.63 -10.56
N GLU A 96 7.76 -4.34 -11.63
CA GLU A 96 8.92 -5.16 -12.00
C GLU A 96 10.14 -4.79 -11.16
N SER A 97 10.86 -5.81 -10.71
CA SER A 97 12.15 -5.66 -10.05
C SER A 97 12.99 -6.92 -10.30
N ASN A 98 14.13 -6.76 -10.99
CA ASN A 98 15.07 -7.85 -11.32
C ASN A 98 14.41 -8.99 -12.12
N GLY A 99 13.56 -8.67 -13.09
CA GLY A 99 12.88 -9.65 -13.94
C GLY A 99 11.71 -10.39 -13.29
N LEU A 100 11.34 -10.01 -12.06
CA LEU A 100 10.20 -10.55 -11.31
C LEU A 100 9.19 -9.46 -10.98
N ALA A 101 7.92 -9.83 -10.85
CA ALA A 101 6.92 -8.96 -10.26
C ALA A 101 7.08 -8.96 -8.73
N THR A 102 7.32 -7.78 -8.17
CA THR A 102 7.41 -7.56 -6.73
C THR A 102 6.26 -6.70 -6.28
N GLY A 103 5.58 -7.08 -5.19
CA GLY A 103 4.36 -6.43 -4.76
C GLY A 103 4.29 -6.07 -3.29
N SER A 104 3.39 -5.14 -3.03
CA SER A 104 2.94 -4.78 -1.70
C SER A 104 1.44 -4.91 -1.61
N ALA A 105 0.97 -5.60 -0.59
CA ALA A 105 -0.43 -5.89 -0.35
C ALA A 105 -0.93 -5.19 0.92
N ARG A 106 -2.18 -4.74 0.91
CA ARG A 106 -2.88 -4.13 2.05
C ARG A 106 -4.29 -4.70 2.15
N SER A 107 -4.76 -4.84 3.39
CA SER A 107 -6.07 -5.39 3.71
C SER A 107 -7.02 -4.34 4.26
N VAL A 108 -8.30 -4.65 4.20
CA VAL A 108 -9.34 -4.00 5.00
C VAL A 108 -9.37 -4.57 6.42
N GLU A 109 -10.00 -3.86 7.33
CA GLU A 109 -10.17 -4.31 8.71
C GLU A 109 -10.92 -5.65 8.77
N GLY A 110 -10.48 -6.52 9.65
CA GLY A 110 -11.07 -7.86 9.85
C GLY A 110 -10.53 -8.95 8.93
N PHE A 111 -10.14 -8.66 7.70
CA PHE A 111 -9.72 -9.66 6.71
C PHE A 111 -8.27 -10.09 6.85
N ASP A 112 -8.02 -11.41 6.82
CA ASP A 112 -6.66 -11.98 6.84
C ASP A 112 -6.07 -12.11 5.43
N LEU A 113 -5.39 -11.04 5.02
CA LEU A 113 -4.71 -10.95 3.73
C LEU A 113 -3.55 -11.96 3.60
N TYR A 114 -2.82 -12.20 4.69
CA TYR A 114 -1.69 -13.14 4.67
C TYR A 114 -2.16 -14.56 4.40
N TYR A 115 -3.25 -14.97 5.05
CA TYR A 115 -3.89 -16.27 4.77
C TYR A 115 -4.29 -16.37 3.28
N ALA A 116 -4.97 -15.37 2.74
CA ALA A 116 -5.40 -15.39 1.35
C ALA A 116 -4.23 -15.49 0.36
N ILE A 117 -3.13 -14.76 0.61
CA ILE A 117 -1.89 -14.85 -0.19
C ILE A 117 -1.24 -16.23 -0.06
N SER A 118 -1.20 -16.80 1.14
CA SER A 118 -0.62 -18.14 1.37
C SER A 118 -1.32 -19.25 0.59
N GLN A 119 -2.63 -19.12 0.36
CA GLN A 119 -3.41 -20.04 -0.47
C GLN A 119 -3.09 -19.92 -1.97
N CYS A 120 -2.31 -18.91 -2.37
CA CYS A 120 -1.82 -18.71 -3.74
C CYS A 120 -0.32 -19.04 -3.88
N SER A 121 0.27 -19.74 -2.91
CA SER A 121 1.72 -19.98 -2.81
C SER A 121 2.34 -20.64 -4.05
N GLU A 122 1.61 -21.46 -4.79
CA GLU A 122 2.10 -22.10 -6.01
C GLU A 122 2.47 -21.14 -7.15
N PHE A 123 1.97 -19.89 -7.11
CA PHE A 123 2.32 -18.86 -8.08
C PHE A 123 3.46 -17.94 -7.60
N LEU A 124 3.86 -18.06 -6.32
CA LEU A 124 4.76 -17.12 -5.66
C LEU A 124 6.18 -17.70 -5.54
N GLU A 125 7.18 -16.87 -5.81
CA GLU A 125 8.58 -17.18 -5.51
C GLU A 125 8.88 -16.91 -4.02
N ASN A 126 8.27 -15.85 -3.47
CA ASN A 126 8.41 -15.47 -2.07
C ASN A 126 7.23 -14.62 -1.61
N TYR A 127 6.84 -14.76 -0.35
CA TYR A 127 5.86 -13.89 0.31
C TYR A 127 6.10 -13.85 1.80
N GLY A 128 5.65 -12.75 2.44
CA GLY A 128 5.78 -12.56 3.88
C GLY A 128 5.01 -11.35 4.36
N GLY A 129 4.68 -11.34 5.64
CA GLY A 129 3.92 -10.24 6.22
C GLY A 129 3.05 -10.69 7.38
N HIS A 130 1.92 -10.03 7.54
CA HIS A 130 0.93 -10.29 8.58
C HIS A 130 -0.49 -10.00 8.06
N LYS A 131 -1.50 -10.18 8.92
CA LYS A 131 -2.93 -10.05 8.60
C LYS A 131 -3.28 -8.85 7.72
N TYR A 132 -2.68 -7.68 7.94
CA TYR A 132 -3.07 -6.43 7.28
C TYR A 132 -2.11 -5.92 6.21
N ALA A 133 -0.89 -6.46 6.15
CA ALA A 133 0.09 -6.06 5.17
C ALA A 133 1.04 -7.20 4.82
N ALA A 134 1.30 -7.39 3.54
CA ALA A 134 2.23 -8.40 3.06
C ALA A 134 3.06 -7.88 1.87
N GLY A 135 4.22 -8.48 1.69
CA GLY A 135 5.04 -8.38 0.49
C GLY A 135 5.03 -9.71 -0.24
N LEU A 136 5.13 -9.68 -1.57
CA LEU A 136 5.17 -10.88 -2.39
C LEU A 136 6.04 -10.67 -3.63
N THR A 137 6.54 -11.77 -4.17
CA THR A 137 7.30 -11.79 -5.42
C THR A 137 6.86 -13.00 -6.24
N LEU A 138 6.65 -12.82 -7.53
CA LEU A 138 6.21 -13.86 -8.44
C LEU A 138 6.78 -13.62 -9.85
N LYS A 139 6.78 -14.64 -10.69
CA LYS A 139 7.10 -14.49 -12.11
C LYS A 139 6.02 -13.65 -12.80
N ILE A 140 6.43 -12.85 -13.78
CA ILE A 140 5.51 -11.98 -14.53
C ILE A 140 4.41 -12.80 -15.21
N GLU A 141 4.75 -13.98 -15.73
CA GLU A 141 3.79 -14.93 -16.34
C GLU A 141 2.72 -15.46 -15.37
N ASN A 142 3.01 -15.45 -14.07
CA ASN A 142 2.11 -15.91 -13.01
C ASN A 142 1.14 -14.82 -12.50
N ILE A 143 1.26 -13.57 -12.97
CA ILE A 143 0.42 -12.46 -12.47
C ILE A 143 -1.06 -12.77 -12.71
N GLU A 144 -1.43 -13.17 -13.90
CA GLU A 144 -2.84 -13.35 -14.25
C GLU A 144 -3.47 -14.58 -13.54
N PRO A 145 -2.84 -15.79 -13.54
CA PRO A 145 -3.33 -16.89 -12.71
C PRO A 145 -3.42 -16.56 -11.22
N PHE A 146 -2.44 -15.84 -10.69
CA PHE A 146 -2.45 -15.36 -9.29
C PHE A 146 -3.65 -14.46 -9.02
N LYS A 147 -3.91 -13.44 -9.86
CA LYS A 147 -5.07 -12.55 -9.73
C LYS A 147 -6.39 -13.31 -9.65
N GLN A 148 -6.58 -14.25 -10.57
CA GLN A 148 -7.82 -15.03 -10.63
C GLN A 148 -8.01 -15.88 -9.38
N LYS A 149 -6.97 -16.56 -8.91
CA LYS A 149 -7.04 -17.37 -7.70
C LYS A 149 -7.23 -16.50 -6.45
N PHE A 150 -6.49 -15.40 -6.33
CA PHE A 150 -6.61 -14.47 -5.21
C PHE A 150 -8.02 -13.89 -5.09
N GLU A 151 -8.60 -13.41 -6.21
CA GLU A 151 -9.99 -12.93 -6.25
C GLU A 151 -10.98 -14.01 -5.79
N ARG A 152 -10.82 -15.26 -6.26
CA ARG A 152 -11.67 -16.38 -5.84
C ARG A 152 -11.59 -16.63 -4.34
N ILE A 153 -10.37 -16.72 -3.78
CA ILE A 153 -10.17 -16.96 -2.34
C ILE A 153 -10.77 -15.84 -1.50
N VAL A 154 -10.51 -14.59 -1.88
CA VAL A 154 -11.08 -13.44 -1.18
C VAL A 154 -12.60 -13.48 -1.26
N ARG A 155 -13.18 -13.75 -2.43
CA ARG A 155 -14.64 -13.84 -2.62
C ARG A 155 -15.29 -14.91 -1.73
N GLU A 156 -14.60 -16.04 -1.52
CA GLU A 156 -15.06 -17.16 -0.70
C GLU A 156 -14.89 -16.93 0.82
N THR A 157 -13.99 -16.04 1.22
CA THR A 157 -13.57 -15.90 2.62
C THR A 157 -13.84 -14.54 3.25
N ILE A 158 -14.13 -13.50 2.47
CA ILE A 158 -14.41 -12.16 2.98
C ILE A 158 -15.90 -11.95 3.21
N ASP A 159 -16.26 -11.47 4.38
CA ASP A 159 -17.62 -11.04 4.65
C ASP A 159 -17.90 -9.68 3.99
N ASP A 160 -19.10 -9.49 3.43
CA ASP A 160 -19.46 -8.25 2.75
C ASP A 160 -19.46 -7.03 3.68
N GLU A 161 -19.66 -7.24 4.97
CA GLU A 161 -19.54 -6.18 5.99
C GLU A 161 -18.10 -5.62 6.05
N MET A 162 -17.07 -6.45 5.81
CA MET A 162 -15.67 -6.02 5.78
C MET A 162 -15.33 -5.15 4.55
N LEU A 163 -16.20 -5.11 3.54
CA LEU A 163 -16.07 -4.29 2.34
C LEU A 163 -16.80 -2.94 2.46
N THR A 164 -17.41 -2.67 3.61
CA THR A 164 -18.13 -1.43 3.88
C THR A 164 -17.35 -0.60 4.88
N PRO A 165 -16.97 0.66 4.54
CA PRO A 165 -16.30 1.55 5.47
C PRO A 165 -17.15 1.79 6.72
N GLN A 166 -16.55 1.59 7.88
CA GLN A 166 -17.21 1.83 9.18
C GLN A 166 -16.55 3.01 9.89
N ILE A 167 -17.36 3.85 10.51
CA ILE A 167 -16.90 4.93 11.38
C ILE A 167 -17.25 4.55 12.80
N ASN A 168 -16.24 4.25 13.60
CA ASN A 168 -16.41 4.00 15.03
C ASN A 168 -16.61 5.33 15.75
N ILE A 169 -17.72 5.45 16.50
CA ILE A 169 -18.02 6.63 17.29
C ILE A 169 -17.76 6.31 18.76
N ASP A 170 -16.69 6.86 19.32
CA ASP A 170 -16.29 6.60 20.72
C ASP A 170 -17.24 7.27 21.71
N ALA A 171 -17.70 8.50 21.41
CA ALA A 171 -18.63 9.22 22.29
C ALA A 171 -19.46 10.25 21.54
N LYS A 172 -20.67 10.49 22.04
CA LYS A 172 -21.52 11.61 21.63
C LYS A 172 -21.37 12.74 22.66
N ILE A 173 -20.85 13.88 22.24
CA ILE A 173 -20.68 15.07 23.07
C ILE A 173 -21.47 16.24 22.49
N LYS A 174 -21.80 17.24 23.34
CA LYS A 174 -22.35 18.52 22.88
C LYS A 174 -21.20 19.47 22.54
N LEU A 175 -21.45 20.42 21.65
CA LEU A 175 -20.45 21.46 21.34
C LEU A 175 -20.01 22.24 22.59
N THR A 176 -20.89 22.39 23.59
CA THR A 176 -20.60 23.03 24.86
C THR A 176 -19.62 22.25 25.74
N ASP A 177 -19.44 20.96 25.49
CA ASP A 177 -18.55 20.08 26.26
C ASP A 177 -17.11 20.14 25.75
N ILE A 178 -16.89 20.79 24.59
CA ILE A 178 -15.57 21.01 24.01
C ILE A 178 -14.92 22.21 24.71
N THR A 179 -14.25 21.94 25.80
CA THR A 179 -13.48 22.92 26.56
C THR A 179 -11.97 22.71 26.33
N PRO A 180 -11.11 23.69 26.68
CA PRO A 180 -9.66 23.50 26.63
C PRO A 180 -9.15 22.29 27.42
N ASP A 181 -9.88 21.87 28.47
CA ASP A 181 -9.53 20.72 29.30
C ASP A 181 -9.86 19.36 28.65
N LEU A 182 -10.65 19.36 27.59
CA LEU A 182 -10.97 18.16 26.79
C LEU A 182 -9.87 17.85 25.78
N TYR A 183 -9.03 18.81 25.48
CA TYR A 183 -7.98 18.72 24.47
C TYR A 183 -6.62 18.58 25.18
#